data_8ea3a8ec18530cd8748f18e2dc37db71
#
_entry.id   8ea3a8ec18530cd8748f18e2dc37db71
#
_cell.length_a   1.000
_cell.length_b   1.000
_cell.length_c   1.000
_cell.angle_alpha   90.00
_cell.angle_beta   90.00
_cell.angle_gamma   90.00
#
_symmetry.space_group_name_H-M   'P 1'
#
loop_
_entity.id
_entity.type
_entity.pdbx_description
1 polymer ?
#
loop_
_entity_poly.entity_id
_entity_poly.type
_entity_poly.pdbx_seq_one_letter_code
_entity_poly.pdbx_strand_id
1 'polypeptide(L)'
;TSFRIGGPARWMAFPKTVEEVRTLLRLAREADIPVRLLGAGTNVLAPDGGVDALVLCLKDVLRGVRLPEGNCIEAMAGETLASVAVFARKNGLIGLEFAHGIPGTLGGGVYMNAGAYGGELRQVVRQVTFLHADGRLETFENGDCAFGYRTSVFENMPGVIVSARLALQPGEAATIEAKMRELMEKRRASQPLELPSAGSTF
;
A
#
# COMPACT_ATOMS: atom_id res chain seq x y z
N THR A 1 12.10 4.42 8.05
CA THR A 1 11.33 3.19 8.29
C THR A 1 10.69 3.21 9.67
N SER A 2 9.63 2.43 9.90
CA SER A 2 8.98 2.31 11.22
C SER A 2 9.84 1.58 12.25
N PHE A 3 10.80 0.79 11.80
CA PHE A 3 11.74 0.09 12.67
C PHE A 3 12.81 1.02 13.27
N ARG A 4 13.00 2.21 12.66
CA ARG A 4 13.92 3.27 13.14
C ARG A 4 15.39 2.86 13.25
N ILE A 5 15.83 1.91 12.43
CA ILE A 5 17.22 1.48 12.28
C ILE A 5 17.63 1.49 10.80
N GLY A 6 18.93 1.39 10.54
CA GLY A 6 19.54 1.43 9.21
C GLY A 6 20.02 2.83 8.80
N GLY A 7 20.84 2.87 7.75
CA GLY A 7 21.49 4.06 7.23
C GLY A 7 20.59 4.92 6.35
N PRO A 8 21.12 6.08 5.87
CA PRO A 8 20.37 7.05 5.09
C PRO A 8 20.16 6.59 3.64
N ALA A 9 19.13 7.15 2.98
CA ALA A 9 19.05 7.15 1.53
C ALA A 9 19.89 8.31 0.96
N ARG A 10 20.58 8.08 -0.17
CA ARG A 10 21.36 9.13 -0.84
C ARG A 10 20.47 10.27 -1.32
N TRP A 11 19.32 9.93 -1.93
CA TRP A 11 18.27 10.88 -2.30
C TRP A 11 16.92 10.36 -1.86
N MET A 12 16.05 11.27 -1.44
CA MET A 12 14.66 10.96 -1.12
C MET A 12 13.75 12.01 -1.71
N ALA A 13 12.70 11.55 -2.43
CA ALA A 13 11.69 12.41 -3.02
C ALA A 13 10.29 12.03 -2.55
N PHE A 14 9.41 13.03 -2.49
CA PHE A 14 8.04 12.93 -2.02
C PHE A 14 7.07 13.44 -3.11
N PRO A 15 6.88 12.69 -4.21
CA PRO A 15 6.08 13.13 -5.34
C PRO A 15 4.59 13.18 -5.00
N LYS A 16 3.95 14.31 -5.23
CA LYS A 16 2.53 14.54 -4.91
C LYS A 16 1.58 14.13 -6.00
N THR A 17 2.07 13.97 -7.22
CA THR A 17 1.26 13.62 -8.40
C THR A 17 1.89 12.48 -9.17
N VAL A 18 1.08 11.80 -9.98
CA VAL A 18 1.57 10.74 -10.90
C VAL A 18 2.57 11.30 -11.90
N GLU A 19 2.37 12.55 -12.36
CA GLU A 19 3.29 13.22 -13.28
C GLU A 19 4.66 13.51 -12.63
N GLU A 20 4.69 13.86 -11.35
CA GLU A 20 5.94 14.00 -10.62
C GLU A 20 6.65 12.65 -10.47
N VAL A 21 5.92 11.56 -10.18
CA VAL A 21 6.50 10.20 -10.17
C VAL A 21 7.09 9.86 -11.53
N ARG A 22 6.33 10.09 -12.62
CA ARG A 22 6.79 9.85 -13.99
C ARG A 22 8.07 10.63 -14.31
N THR A 23 8.10 11.90 -13.93
CA THR A 23 9.27 12.77 -14.13
C THR A 23 10.49 12.26 -13.37
N LEU A 24 10.32 11.87 -12.11
CA LEU A 24 11.41 11.34 -11.28
C LEU A 24 11.93 10.01 -11.80
N LEU A 25 11.06 9.10 -12.27
CA LEU A 25 11.47 7.84 -12.89
C LEU A 25 12.28 8.09 -14.17
N ARG A 26 11.85 9.04 -15.01
CA ARG A 26 12.57 9.42 -16.22
C ARG A 26 13.94 10.00 -15.90
N LEU A 27 14.02 10.98 -14.98
CA LEU A 27 15.29 11.60 -14.58
C LEU A 27 16.28 10.60 -13.96
N ALA A 28 15.77 9.71 -13.11
CA ALA A 28 16.59 8.65 -12.51
C ALA A 28 17.17 7.71 -13.57
N ARG A 29 16.36 7.32 -14.57
CA ARG A 29 16.81 6.48 -15.68
C ARG A 29 17.85 7.21 -16.55
N GLU A 30 17.65 8.49 -16.88
CA GLU A 30 18.59 9.30 -17.67
C GLU A 30 19.94 9.49 -16.96
N ALA A 31 19.92 9.50 -15.62
CA ALA A 31 21.11 9.64 -14.78
C ALA A 31 21.70 8.30 -14.31
N ASP A 32 21.17 7.16 -14.76
CA ASP A 32 21.53 5.81 -14.31
C ASP A 32 21.48 5.64 -12.77
N ILE A 33 20.46 6.26 -12.14
CA ILE A 33 20.26 6.21 -10.70
C ILE A 33 19.22 5.10 -10.38
N PRO A 34 19.56 4.11 -9.55
CA PRO A 34 18.60 3.12 -9.09
C PRO A 34 17.43 3.76 -8.32
N VAL A 35 16.21 3.28 -8.56
CA VAL A 35 15.02 3.74 -7.82
C VAL A 35 14.59 2.67 -6.81
N ARG A 36 14.19 3.11 -5.63
CA ARG A 36 13.56 2.29 -4.59
C ARG A 36 12.25 2.94 -4.17
N LEU A 37 11.21 2.13 -4.02
CA LEU A 37 9.91 2.60 -3.57
C LEU A 37 9.79 2.42 -2.06
N LEU A 38 9.19 3.40 -1.40
CA LEU A 38 8.91 3.35 0.02
C LEU A 38 7.46 3.79 0.27
N GLY A 39 6.66 2.90 0.83
CA GLY A 39 5.35 3.26 1.38
C GLY A 39 5.52 3.82 2.80
N ALA A 40 4.79 3.28 3.77
CA ALA A 40 4.92 3.68 5.18
C ALA A 40 6.21 3.17 5.86
N GLY A 41 7.03 2.38 5.18
CA GLY A 41 8.27 1.80 5.73
C GLY A 41 8.05 0.80 6.86
N THR A 42 6.88 0.15 6.90
CA THR A 42 6.46 -0.76 7.97
C THR A 42 6.84 -2.23 7.73
N ASN A 43 7.36 -2.52 6.54
CA ASN A 43 7.83 -3.87 6.15
C ASN A 43 9.20 -3.77 5.46
N VAL A 44 10.05 -2.88 5.95
CA VAL A 44 11.36 -2.60 5.34
C VAL A 44 12.43 -2.55 6.42
N LEU A 45 13.49 -3.30 6.21
CA LEU A 45 14.75 -3.21 6.93
C LEU A 45 15.75 -2.47 6.03
N ALA A 46 16.16 -1.26 6.43
CA ALA A 46 17.17 -0.51 5.71
C ALA A 46 18.57 -1.00 6.10
N PRO A 47 19.51 -1.17 5.13
CA PRO A 47 20.88 -1.57 5.45
C PRO A 47 21.62 -0.46 6.23
N ASP A 48 22.54 -0.84 7.10
CA ASP A 48 23.28 0.11 7.95
C ASP A 48 24.15 1.10 7.13
N GLY A 49 24.71 0.64 6.03
CA GLY A 49 25.47 1.46 5.09
C GLY A 49 24.63 2.45 4.28
N GLY A 50 23.32 2.42 4.45
CA GLY A 50 22.40 3.24 3.66
C GLY A 50 22.09 2.68 2.28
N VAL A 51 21.39 3.48 1.47
CA VAL A 51 20.91 3.08 0.14
C VAL A 51 21.39 4.10 -0.90
N ASP A 52 22.29 3.66 -1.81
CA ASP A 52 22.74 4.49 -2.95
C ASP A 52 21.71 4.44 -4.08
N ALA A 53 20.60 5.10 -3.88
CA ALA A 53 19.45 5.15 -4.79
C ALA A 53 18.62 6.40 -4.56
N LEU A 54 17.74 6.69 -5.53
CA LEU A 54 16.61 7.59 -5.33
C LEU A 54 15.46 6.81 -4.66
N VAL A 55 15.14 7.16 -3.42
CA VAL A 55 13.98 6.60 -2.71
C VAL A 55 12.75 7.47 -2.98
N LEU A 56 11.73 6.93 -3.63
CA LEU A 56 10.44 7.58 -3.80
C LEU A 56 9.52 7.19 -2.64
N CYS A 57 9.29 8.12 -1.72
CA CYS A 57 8.39 7.93 -0.59
C CYS A 57 6.97 8.33 -0.99
N LEU A 58 6.06 7.35 -1.05
CA LEU A 58 4.67 7.54 -1.50
C LEU A 58 3.69 7.73 -0.35
N LYS A 59 4.12 7.50 0.89
CA LYS A 59 3.27 7.70 2.07
C LYS A 59 2.89 9.17 2.20
N ASP A 60 1.60 9.44 2.43
CA ASP A 60 1.04 10.76 2.68
C ASP A 60 1.14 11.75 1.50
N VAL A 61 1.55 11.30 0.30
CA VAL A 61 1.71 12.16 -0.89
C VAL A 61 0.77 11.79 -2.03
N LEU A 62 0.78 10.58 -2.56
CA LEU A 62 -0.22 10.11 -3.53
C LEU A 62 -1.50 9.72 -2.78
N ARG A 63 -2.33 10.70 -2.45
CA ARG A 63 -3.53 10.53 -1.62
C ARG A 63 -4.82 10.84 -2.36
N GLY A 64 -5.88 10.21 -1.92
CA GLY A 64 -7.23 10.38 -2.40
C GLY A 64 -7.99 9.07 -2.33
N VAL A 65 -9.22 9.12 -1.82
CA VAL A 65 -10.16 8.01 -1.80
C VAL A 65 -11.49 8.51 -2.32
N ARG A 66 -12.08 7.79 -3.25
CA ARG A 66 -13.39 8.13 -3.82
C ARG A 66 -14.24 6.90 -4.06
N LEU A 67 -15.54 7.11 -4.21
CA LEU A 67 -16.53 6.12 -4.58
C LEU A 67 -16.98 6.42 -6.02
N PRO A 68 -16.31 5.88 -7.06
CA PRO A 68 -16.61 6.24 -8.44
C PRO A 68 -17.97 5.69 -8.89
N GLU A 69 -18.32 4.47 -8.47
CA GLU A 69 -19.58 3.81 -8.83
C GLU A 69 -19.92 2.68 -7.84
N GLY A 70 -21.17 2.50 -7.51
CA GLY A 70 -21.70 1.40 -6.70
C GLY A 70 -20.88 1.15 -5.42
N ASN A 71 -20.46 -0.08 -5.22
CA ASN A 71 -19.69 -0.53 -4.05
C ASN A 71 -18.17 -0.60 -4.33
N CYS A 72 -17.70 0.18 -5.31
CA CYS A 72 -16.29 0.21 -5.70
C CYS A 72 -15.60 1.44 -5.11
N ILE A 73 -14.58 1.23 -4.29
CA ILE A 73 -13.69 2.29 -3.82
C ILE A 73 -12.48 2.38 -4.75
N GLU A 74 -12.13 3.58 -5.16
CA GLU A 74 -10.84 3.86 -5.80
C GLU A 74 -9.98 4.67 -4.84
N ALA A 75 -8.77 4.19 -4.57
CA ALA A 75 -7.85 4.85 -3.65
C ALA A 75 -6.44 4.92 -4.25
N MET A 76 -5.76 6.03 -3.95
CA MET A 76 -4.37 6.25 -4.37
C MET A 76 -3.41 5.44 -3.51
N ALA A 77 -2.27 5.06 -4.09
CA ALA A 77 -1.29 4.15 -3.46
C ALA A 77 -0.68 4.67 -2.16
N GLY A 78 -0.61 5.99 -1.97
CA GLY A 78 -0.09 6.62 -0.75
C GLY A 78 -1.07 6.68 0.42
N GLU A 79 -2.35 6.33 0.20
CA GLU A 79 -3.32 6.22 1.29
C GLU A 79 -2.95 5.08 2.24
N THR A 80 -3.22 5.27 3.54
CA THR A 80 -3.03 4.18 4.50
C THR A 80 -4.15 3.15 4.36
N LEU A 81 -3.84 1.87 4.57
CA LEU A 81 -4.86 0.81 4.60
C LEU A 81 -5.95 1.11 5.63
N ALA A 82 -5.57 1.68 6.78
CA ALA A 82 -6.50 2.11 7.80
C ALA A 82 -7.46 3.20 7.32
N SER A 83 -6.97 4.23 6.59
CA SER A 83 -7.83 5.30 6.06
C SER A 83 -8.83 4.77 5.03
N VAL A 84 -8.40 3.87 4.15
CA VAL A 84 -9.28 3.23 3.15
C VAL A 84 -10.35 2.37 3.84
N ALA A 85 -9.98 1.59 4.86
CA ALA A 85 -10.93 0.78 5.63
C ALA A 85 -11.96 1.65 6.39
N VAL A 86 -11.51 2.77 6.98
CA VAL A 86 -12.43 3.74 7.63
C VAL A 86 -13.36 4.39 6.60
N PHE A 87 -12.87 4.70 5.41
CA PHE A 87 -13.71 5.23 4.32
C PHE A 87 -14.76 4.20 3.89
N ALA A 88 -14.38 2.92 3.74
CA ALA A 88 -15.32 1.83 3.44
C ALA A 88 -16.43 1.73 4.50
N ARG A 89 -16.07 1.70 5.79
CA ARG A 89 -17.02 1.69 6.91
C ARG A 89 -18.01 2.87 6.84
N LYS A 90 -17.52 4.09 6.61
CA LYS A 90 -18.37 5.29 6.53
C LYS A 90 -19.38 5.23 5.38
N ASN A 91 -19.10 4.44 4.35
CA ASN A 91 -19.98 4.22 3.21
C ASN A 91 -20.76 2.90 3.28
N GLY A 92 -20.76 2.22 4.44
CA GLY A 92 -21.49 0.96 4.63
C GLY A 92 -20.97 -0.17 3.75
N LEU A 93 -19.65 -0.30 3.58
CA LEU A 93 -19.02 -1.29 2.71
C LEU A 93 -18.15 -2.26 3.52
N ILE A 94 -18.47 -3.57 3.42
CA ILE A 94 -17.80 -4.71 4.05
C ILE A 94 -16.66 -5.21 3.16
N GLY A 95 -15.60 -5.73 3.77
CA GLY A 95 -14.52 -6.44 3.10
C GLY A 95 -13.12 -5.89 3.40
N LEU A 96 -13.00 -4.75 4.10
CA LEU A 96 -11.72 -4.15 4.48
C LEU A 96 -11.46 -4.11 5.99
N GLU A 97 -12.27 -4.80 6.79
CA GLU A 97 -12.13 -4.80 8.26
C GLU A 97 -10.77 -5.32 8.68
N PHE A 98 -10.25 -6.35 8.00
CA PHE A 98 -8.93 -6.94 8.24
C PHE A 98 -7.78 -5.93 8.02
N ALA A 99 -7.97 -5.00 7.08
CA ALA A 99 -6.95 -4.04 6.65
C ALA A 99 -6.78 -2.87 7.62
N HIS A 100 -7.79 -2.58 8.46
CA HIS A 100 -7.78 -1.45 9.40
C HIS A 100 -6.58 -1.46 10.34
N GLY A 101 -6.21 -2.64 10.84
CA GLY A 101 -5.08 -2.81 11.75
C GLY A 101 -3.71 -2.98 11.07
N ILE A 102 -3.65 -3.14 9.75
CA ILE A 102 -2.38 -3.35 9.05
C ILE A 102 -1.67 -2.00 8.85
N PRO A 103 -0.48 -1.80 9.43
CA PRO A 103 0.27 -0.58 9.19
C PRO A 103 0.89 -0.62 7.79
N GLY A 104 0.57 0.36 6.96
CA GLY A 104 1.09 0.42 5.60
C GLY A 104 0.23 1.27 4.68
N THR A 105 0.74 1.51 3.48
CA THR A 105 0.00 2.18 2.41
C THR A 105 -0.72 1.15 1.54
N LEU A 106 -1.76 1.59 0.82
CA LEU A 106 -2.47 0.76 -0.13
C LEU A 106 -1.53 0.18 -1.20
N GLY A 107 -0.65 1.00 -1.79
CA GLY A 107 0.32 0.53 -2.78
C GLY A 107 1.25 -0.54 -2.25
N GLY A 108 1.79 -0.37 -1.03
CA GLY A 108 2.60 -1.39 -0.38
C GLY A 108 1.81 -2.64 -0.02
N GLY A 109 0.53 -2.47 0.37
CA GLY A 109 -0.38 -3.57 0.62
C GLY A 109 -0.67 -4.39 -0.63
N VAL A 110 -0.98 -3.74 -1.75
CA VAL A 110 -1.20 -4.41 -3.05
C VAL A 110 0.08 -5.12 -3.52
N TYR A 111 1.23 -4.46 -3.43
CA TYR A 111 2.53 -5.01 -3.82
C TYR A 111 2.79 -6.39 -3.20
N MET A 112 2.51 -6.56 -1.93
CA MET A 112 2.76 -7.79 -1.19
C MET A 112 1.49 -8.57 -0.82
N ASN A 113 0.35 -8.30 -1.46
CA ASN A 113 -0.93 -8.93 -1.10
C ASN A 113 -1.16 -8.96 0.42
N ALA A 114 -1.13 -7.80 1.06
CA ALA A 114 -1.22 -7.70 2.51
C ALA A 114 -2.50 -8.33 3.06
N GLY A 115 -2.37 -9.08 4.14
CA GLY A 115 -3.49 -9.76 4.77
C GLY A 115 -3.28 -9.99 6.26
N ALA A 116 -4.38 -10.11 6.97
CA ALA A 116 -4.44 -10.42 8.39
C ALA A 116 -5.80 -11.08 8.73
N TYR A 117 -5.83 -11.96 9.72
CA TYR A 117 -7.06 -12.56 10.25
C TYR A 117 -7.95 -13.23 9.20
N GLY A 118 -7.34 -13.90 8.23
CA GLY A 118 -8.04 -14.59 7.14
C GLY A 118 -8.49 -13.72 5.96
N GLY A 119 -8.35 -12.38 6.08
CA GLY A 119 -8.56 -11.45 4.96
C GLY A 119 -7.25 -11.08 4.27
N GLU A 120 -7.28 -10.82 2.98
CA GLU A 120 -6.14 -10.35 2.18
C GLU A 120 -6.62 -9.50 1.00
N LEU A 121 -5.75 -8.64 0.47
CA LEU A 121 -6.14 -7.66 -0.55
C LEU A 121 -6.60 -8.31 -1.86
N ARG A 122 -6.08 -9.46 -2.27
CA ARG A 122 -6.57 -10.16 -3.48
C ARG A 122 -8.07 -10.44 -3.47
N GLN A 123 -8.70 -10.52 -2.29
CA GLN A 123 -10.13 -10.81 -2.16
C GLN A 123 -11.01 -9.62 -2.54
N VAL A 124 -10.46 -8.41 -2.47
CA VAL A 124 -11.21 -7.15 -2.67
C VAL A 124 -10.64 -6.28 -3.80
N VAL A 125 -9.38 -6.43 -4.18
CA VAL A 125 -8.81 -5.71 -5.33
C VAL A 125 -9.52 -6.16 -6.60
N ARG A 126 -10.05 -5.20 -7.36
CA ARG A 126 -10.62 -5.42 -8.70
C ARG A 126 -9.61 -5.06 -9.78
N GLN A 127 -9.00 -3.88 -9.65
CA GLN A 127 -8.05 -3.35 -10.62
C GLN A 127 -6.90 -2.63 -9.91
N VAL A 128 -5.73 -2.63 -10.54
CA VAL A 128 -4.54 -1.88 -10.09
C VAL A 128 -4.05 -1.03 -11.26
N THR A 129 -3.87 0.27 -11.04
CA THR A 129 -3.19 1.15 -12.01
C THR A 129 -1.70 1.21 -11.67
N PHE A 130 -0.89 0.86 -12.64
CA PHE A 130 0.58 0.79 -12.51
C PHE A 130 1.25 1.73 -13.50
N LEU A 131 2.22 2.51 -13.02
CA LEU A 131 3.09 3.34 -13.83
C LEU A 131 4.41 2.61 -14.04
N HIS A 132 4.67 2.17 -15.25
CA HIS A 132 5.95 1.54 -15.64
C HIS A 132 7.11 2.52 -15.59
N ALA A 133 8.34 2.01 -15.47
CA ALA A 133 9.55 2.83 -15.46
C ALA A 133 9.78 3.59 -16.77
N ASP A 134 9.17 3.16 -17.89
CA ASP A 134 9.18 3.87 -19.18
C ASP A 134 8.17 5.04 -19.25
N GLY A 135 7.31 5.18 -18.20
CA GLY A 135 6.29 6.21 -18.10
C GLY A 135 4.91 5.81 -18.62
N ARG A 136 4.72 4.59 -19.13
CA ARG A 136 3.42 4.06 -19.58
C ARG A 136 2.56 3.70 -18.37
N LEU A 137 1.30 4.11 -18.40
CA LEU A 137 0.29 3.64 -17.44
C LEU A 137 -0.38 2.38 -17.97
N GLU A 138 -0.59 1.42 -17.12
CA GLU A 138 -1.29 0.18 -17.41
C GLU A 138 -2.25 -0.18 -16.28
N THR A 139 -3.39 -0.76 -16.61
CA THR A 139 -4.37 -1.27 -15.67
C THR A 139 -4.34 -2.79 -15.68
N PHE A 140 -4.16 -3.38 -14.51
CA PHE A 140 -4.17 -4.82 -14.27
C PHE A 140 -5.49 -5.20 -13.62
N GLU A 141 -6.19 -6.17 -14.17
CA GLU A 141 -7.32 -6.81 -13.50
C GLU A 141 -6.80 -7.72 -12.37
N ASN A 142 -7.65 -8.10 -11.44
CA ASN A 142 -7.27 -8.95 -10.30
C ASN A 142 -6.49 -10.21 -10.72
N GLY A 143 -6.96 -10.90 -11.78
CA GLY A 143 -6.30 -12.11 -12.30
C GLY A 143 -4.89 -11.87 -12.82
N ASP A 144 -4.63 -10.69 -13.40
CA ASP A 144 -3.33 -10.31 -13.96
C ASP A 144 -2.32 -9.92 -12.86
N CYS A 145 -2.82 -9.57 -11.65
CA CYS A 145 -1.97 -9.21 -10.52
C CYS A 145 -1.17 -10.40 -9.94
N ALA A 146 -1.49 -11.63 -10.33
CA ALA A 146 -0.82 -12.87 -9.90
C ALA A 146 -0.60 -12.93 -8.37
N PHE A 147 -1.61 -12.53 -7.60
CA PHE A 147 -1.52 -12.51 -6.14
C PHE A 147 -1.27 -13.90 -5.55
N GLY A 148 -0.23 -14.02 -4.75
CA GLY A 148 0.09 -15.19 -3.94
C GLY A 148 0.21 -14.84 -2.45
N TYR A 149 0.74 -15.77 -1.65
CA TYR A 149 1.02 -15.51 -0.25
C TYR A 149 2.18 -14.51 -0.14
N ARG A 150 1.88 -13.29 0.32
CA ARG A 150 2.84 -12.19 0.48
C ARG A 150 3.59 -11.81 -0.81
N THR A 151 2.95 -11.96 -1.98
CA THR A 151 3.54 -11.62 -3.28
C THR A 151 2.50 -11.16 -4.29
N SER A 152 2.95 -10.47 -5.33
CA SER A 152 2.20 -10.10 -6.53
C SER A 152 3.15 -9.97 -7.73
N VAL A 153 2.59 -9.84 -8.94
CA VAL A 153 3.37 -9.60 -10.17
C VAL A 153 4.26 -8.34 -10.07
N PHE A 154 3.84 -7.36 -9.30
CA PHE A 154 4.52 -6.06 -9.18
C PHE A 154 5.88 -6.14 -8.51
N GLU A 155 6.22 -7.23 -7.82
CA GLU A 155 7.56 -7.45 -7.25
C GLU A 155 8.66 -7.55 -8.32
N ASN A 156 8.28 -8.04 -9.50
CA ASN A 156 9.20 -8.28 -10.62
C ASN A 156 9.06 -7.24 -11.74
N MET A 157 8.26 -6.19 -11.50
CA MET A 157 8.00 -5.16 -12.50
C MET A 157 8.64 -3.83 -12.12
N PRO A 158 9.51 -3.24 -12.97
CA PRO A 158 10.06 -1.92 -12.72
C PRO A 158 8.98 -0.85 -12.93
N GLY A 159 8.59 -0.18 -11.84
CA GLY A 159 7.54 0.83 -11.88
C GLY A 159 6.88 1.04 -10.52
N VAL A 160 5.72 1.68 -10.51
CA VAL A 160 5.03 2.14 -9.30
C VAL A 160 3.53 1.85 -9.37
N ILE A 161 2.97 1.22 -8.35
CA ILE A 161 1.51 1.18 -8.17
C ILE A 161 1.05 2.60 -7.81
N VAL A 162 0.13 3.17 -8.58
CA VAL A 162 -0.36 4.53 -8.37
C VAL A 162 -1.75 4.58 -7.75
N SER A 163 -2.62 3.60 -8.05
CA SER A 163 -3.94 3.46 -7.43
C SER A 163 -4.45 2.02 -7.50
N ALA A 164 -5.49 1.73 -6.71
CA ALA A 164 -6.24 0.49 -6.84
C ALA A 164 -7.74 0.74 -6.70
N ARG A 165 -8.55 -0.07 -7.41
CA ARG A 165 -10.00 -0.18 -7.25
C ARG A 165 -10.32 -1.43 -6.43
N LEU A 166 -11.18 -1.26 -5.44
CA LEU A 166 -11.56 -2.28 -4.47
C LEU A 166 -13.06 -2.51 -4.58
N ALA A 167 -13.48 -3.72 -4.94
CA ALA A 167 -14.89 -4.11 -4.99
C ALA A 167 -15.30 -4.68 -3.63
N LEU A 168 -16.28 -4.06 -3.00
CA LEU A 168 -16.72 -4.37 -1.65
C LEU A 168 -18.22 -4.77 -1.64
N GLN A 169 -18.72 -5.20 -0.51
CA GLN A 169 -20.12 -5.61 -0.35
C GLN A 169 -20.86 -4.59 0.54
N PRO A 170 -22.15 -4.32 0.29
CA PRO A 170 -22.96 -3.52 1.20
C PRO A 170 -23.06 -4.15 2.58
N GLY A 171 -23.04 -3.33 3.62
CA GLY A 171 -23.22 -3.77 4.99
C GLY A 171 -23.48 -2.64 5.95
N GLU A 172 -23.81 -2.98 7.20
CA GLU A 172 -24.11 -1.98 8.21
C GLU A 172 -22.85 -1.46 8.89
N ALA A 173 -22.71 -0.14 8.96
CA ALA A 173 -21.55 0.54 9.55
C ALA A 173 -21.25 0.10 10.99
N ALA A 174 -22.29 -0.17 11.79
CA ALA A 174 -22.13 -0.64 13.17
C ALA A 174 -21.49 -2.05 13.24
N THR A 175 -21.90 -2.96 12.34
CA THR A 175 -21.33 -4.30 12.25
C THR A 175 -19.89 -4.25 11.77
N ILE A 176 -19.58 -3.41 10.78
CA ILE A 176 -18.23 -3.19 10.27
C ILE A 176 -17.33 -2.65 11.39
N GLU A 177 -17.82 -1.65 12.14
CA GLU A 177 -17.07 -1.05 13.25
C GLU A 177 -16.80 -2.05 14.38
N ALA A 178 -17.79 -2.86 14.74
CA ALA A 178 -17.63 -3.91 15.75
C ALA A 178 -16.54 -4.91 15.33
N LYS A 179 -16.54 -5.33 14.04
CA LYS A 179 -15.51 -6.23 13.51
C LYS A 179 -14.12 -5.59 13.49
N MET A 180 -14.00 -4.34 13.04
CA MET A 180 -12.72 -3.62 13.07
C MET A 180 -12.16 -3.51 14.49
N ARG A 181 -13.02 -3.24 15.49
CA ARG A 181 -12.64 -3.18 16.91
C ARG A 181 -12.15 -4.53 17.41
N GLU A 182 -12.92 -5.61 17.16
CA GLU A 182 -12.54 -6.98 17.53
C GLU A 182 -11.13 -7.33 17.00
N LEU A 183 -10.87 -7.06 15.70
CA LEU A 183 -9.59 -7.36 15.08
C LEU A 183 -8.45 -6.50 15.64
N MET A 184 -8.72 -5.24 15.98
CA MET A 184 -7.74 -4.36 16.61
C MET A 184 -7.41 -4.81 18.05
N GLU A 185 -8.39 -5.27 18.81
CA GLU A 185 -8.17 -5.83 20.15
C GLU A 185 -7.31 -7.09 20.12
N LYS A 186 -7.61 -8.02 19.19
CA LYS A 186 -6.78 -9.20 18.94
C LYS A 186 -5.33 -8.81 18.60
N ARG A 187 -5.14 -7.76 17.80
CA ARG A 187 -3.82 -7.27 17.44
C ARG A 187 -3.07 -6.70 18.65
N ARG A 188 -3.73 -5.88 19.47
CA ARG A 188 -3.14 -5.31 20.69
C ARG A 188 -2.75 -6.38 21.70
N ALA A 189 -3.53 -7.46 21.80
CA ALA A 189 -3.25 -8.57 22.71
C ALA A 189 -2.03 -9.41 22.27
N SER A 190 -1.70 -9.41 20.97
CA SER A 190 -0.66 -10.28 20.39
C SER A 190 0.61 -9.54 19.96
N GLN A 191 0.59 -8.21 19.85
CA GLN A 191 1.71 -7.41 19.31
C GLN A 191 1.96 -6.15 20.14
N PRO A 192 3.23 -5.80 20.44
CA PRO A 192 3.60 -4.57 21.12
C PRO A 192 3.53 -3.37 20.16
N LEU A 193 2.34 -2.82 19.93
CA LEU A 193 2.08 -1.80 18.92
C LEU A 193 2.78 -0.46 19.16
N GLU A 194 3.21 -0.18 20.39
CA GLU A 194 3.95 1.03 20.81
C GLU A 194 5.45 0.95 20.49
N LEU A 195 5.97 -0.22 20.17
CA LEU A 195 7.38 -0.40 19.87
C LEU A 195 7.65 -0.29 18.36
N PRO A 196 8.86 0.17 17.96
CA PRO A 196 9.27 0.13 16.55
C PRO A 196 9.24 -1.30 16.00
N SER A 197 8.70 -1.48 14.80
CA SER A 197 8.56 -2.80 14.17
C SER A 197 8.72 -2.71 12.65
N ALA A 198 9.29 -3.75 12.05
CA ALA A 198 9.34 -3.94 10.60
C ALA A 198 8.33 -5.00 10.11
N GLY A 199 7.40 -5.42 10.94
CA GLY A 199 6.40 -6.45 10.66
C GLY A 199 6.75 -7.82 11.25
N SER A 200 5.91 -8.82 10.95
CA SER A 200 6.17 -10.21 11.33
C SER A 200 7.16 -10.85 10.37
N THR A 201 8.13 -11.60 10.89
CA THR A 201 9.21 -12.24 10.14
C THR A 201 9.04 -13.74 9.95
N PHE A 202 7.99 -14.35 10.46
CA PHE A 202 7.66 -15.79 10.38
C PHE A 202 6.17 -16.04 10.50
#